data_a4c063082baaae1291cfb5a7f081f253
#
_entry.id   a4c063082baaae1291cfb5a7f081f253
#
_cell.length_a   1.000
_cell.length_b   1.000
_cell.length_c   1.000
_cell.angle_alpha   90.00
_cell.angle_beta   90.00
_cell.angle_gamma   90.00
#
_symmetry.space_group_name_H-M   'P 1'
#
loop_
_entity.id
_entity.type
_entity.pdbx_description
1 polymer ?
#
loop_
_entity_poly.entity_id
_entity_poly.type
_entity_poly.pdbx_seq_one_letter_code
_entity_poly.pdbx_strand_id
1 'polypeptide(L)'
;QGEADSFSGGLTTEQYKNEFENLVGFWQEDYPSIEQYYIFQTRDCDCGTSQSGRVKIKEAQRQLAVNNTNISIMPTTGMTTHSDNCHYPFTNGYEKFGTRIFKPVLDNIYSLDYSEEINAPMVTDIQISSTNGLNLIITTNAESLMINTQDTATLLEKISEDFVLTNANNVSIIGFEVQGSSIMLMLDGDPGADAIISLYGRHDNLEDNITNSAGIELVCFGNY
;
A
#
# COMPACT_ATOMS: atom_id res chain seq x y z
N GLN A 1 4.27 -11.62 -7.41
CA GLN A 1 3.08 -12.32 -7.93
C GLN A 1 1.92 -11.34 -8.07
N GLY A 2 1.21 -11.33 -9.23
CA GLY A 2 0.03 -10.51 -9.45
C GLY A 2 0.14 -9.51 -10.61
N GLU A 3 1.34 -9.21 -11.10
CA GLU A 3 1.54 -8.30 -12.23
C GLU A 3 0.81 -8.82 -13.49
N ALA A 4 0.95 -10.11 -13.81
CA ALA A 4 0.26 -10.73 -14.94
C ALA A 4 -1.28 -10.70 -14.79
N ASP A 5 -1.77 -10.77 -13.55
CA ASP A 5 -3.20 -10.73 -13.23
C ASP A 5 -3.79 -9.32 -13.32
N SER A 6 -2.94 -8.29 -13.42
CA SER A 6 -3.31 -6.89 -13.53
C SER A 6 -3.40 -6.36 -14.97
N PHE A 7 -3.25 -7.19 -15.99
CA PHE A 7 -3.46 -6.80 -17.38
C PHE A 7 -4.92 -6.42 -17.66
N SER A 8 -5.15 -5.73 -18.77
CA SER A 8 -6.51 -5.43 -19.23
C SER A 8 -7.32 -6.73 -19.42
N GLY A 9 -8.44 -6.83 -18.71
CA GLY A 9 -9.23 -8.07 -18.67
C GLY A 9 -8.70 -9.14 -17.69
N GLY A 10 -7.73 -8.79 -16.84
CA GLY A 10 -7.23 -9.65 -15.77
C GLY A 10 -8.23 -9.89 -14.64
N LEU A 11 -7.75 -10.48 -13.55
CA LEU A 11 -8.60 -10.89 -12.43
C LEU A 11 -9.28 -9.70 -11.71
N THR A 12 -10.46 -9.93 -11.19
CA THR A 12 -11.08 -9.04 -10.21
C THR A 12 -10.42 -9.25 -8.84
N THR A 13 -10.64 -8.32 -7.90
CA THR A 13 -10.18 -8.44 -6.51
C THR A 13 -10.59 -9.78 -5.89
N GLU A 14 -11.87 -10.17 -6.02
CA GLU A 14 -12.37 -11.42 -5.46
C GLU A 14 -11.81 -12.66 -6.17
N GLN A 15 -11.66 -12.63 -7.50
CA GLN A 15 -11.04 -13.75 -8.22
C GLN A 15 -9.59 -13.96 -7.78
N TYR A 16 -8.79 -12.89 -7.68
CA TYR A 16 -7.41 -12.99 -7.23
C TYR A 16 -7.32 -13.55 -5.81
N LYS A 17 -8.15 -13.07 -4.88
CA LYS A 17 -8.19 -13.58 -3.51
C LYS A 17 -8.49 -15.07 -3.48
N ASN A 18 -9.54 -15.50 -4.17
CA ASN A 18 -9.93 -16.91 -4.22
C ASN A 18 -8.81 -17.80 -4.79
N GLU A 19 -8.15 -17.38 -5.87
CA GLU A 19 -7.05 -18.15 -6.46
C GLU A 19 -5.83 -18.19 -5.53
N PHE A 20 -5.54 -17.09 -4.83
CA PHE A 20 -4.45 -17.06 -3.85
C PHE A 20 -4.75 -17.96 -2.64
N GLU A 21 -5.97 -17.93 -2.11
CA GLU A 21 -6.39 -18.79 -0.99
C GLU A 21 -6.36 -20.28 -1.38
N ASN A 22 -6.78 -20.63 -2.61
CA ASN A 22 -6.62 -21.97 -3.15
C ASN A 22 -5.15 -22.39 -3.21
N LEU A 23 -4.26 -21.51 -3.68
CA LEU A 23 -2.82 -21.77 -3.74
C LEU A 23 -2.24 -21.99 -2.34
N VAL A 24 -2.63 -21.19 -1.35
CA VAL A 24 -2.24 -21.36 0.05
C VAL A 24 -2.72 -22.72 0.57
N GLY A 25 -3.96 -23.11 0.25
CA GLY A 25 -4.51 -24.42 0.61
C GLY A 25 -3.65 -25.58 0.08
N PHE A 26 -3.27 -25.56 -1.22
CA PHE A 26 -2.38 -26.56 -1.80
C PHE A 26 -1.00 -26.57 -1.15
N TRP A 27 -0.42 -25.41 -0.85
CA TRP A 27 0.86 -25.33 -0.14
C TRP A 27 0.78 -25.91 1.26
N GLN A 28 -0.33 -25.71 1.99
CA GLN A 28 -0.53 -26.30 3.30
C GLN A 28 -0.70 -27.83 3.26
N GLU A 29 -1.31 -28.37 2.20
CA GLU A 29 -1.39 -29.80 1.97
C GLU A 29 0.00 -30.40 1.69
N ASP A 30 0.80 -29.78 0.81
CA ASP A 30 2.13 -30.25 0.46
C ASP A 30 3.19 -29.98 1.53
N TYR A 31 3.06 -28.87 2.25
CA TYR A 31 4.02 -28.38 3.25
C TYR A 31 3.29 -27.95 4.54
N PRO A 32 2.78 -28.90 5.33
CA PRO A 32 1.95 -28.59 6.52
C PRO A 32 2.68 -27.85 7.63
N SER A 33 3.99 -27.67 7.54
CA SER A 33 4.80 -26.90 8.48
C SER A 33 4.94 -25.41 8.12
N ILE A 34 4.30 -24.93 7.04
CA ILE A 34 4.28 -23.50 6.75
C ILE A 34 3.39 -22.79 7.76
N GLU A 35 3.96 -21.87 8.53
CA GLU A 35 3.26 -21.10 9.55
C GLU A 35 2.87 -19.72 9.06
N GLN A 36 3.65 -19.11 8.12
CA GLN A 36 3.49 -17.74 7.70
C GLN A 36 3.75 -17.55 6.21
N TYR A 37 2.96 -16.68 5.59
CA TYR A 37 3.12 -16.24 4.20
C TYR A 37 3.42 -14.73 4.18
N TYR A 38 4.30 -14.31 3.26
CA TYR A 38 4.70 -12.92 3.10
C TYR A 38 4.44 -12.46 1.68
N ILE A 39 3.59 -11.46 1.53
CA ILE A 39 3.27 -10.84 0.25
C ILE A 39 4.06 -9.53 0.12
N PHE A 40 4.86 -9.40 -0.93
CA PHE A 40 5.27 -8.09 -1.41
C PHE A 40 4.20 -7.58 -2.36
N GLN A 41 3.57 -6.46 -2.00
CA GLN A 41 2.50 -5.90 -2.81
C GLN A 41 3.02 -5.56 -4.21
N THR A 42 2.24 -5.87 -5.25
CA THR A 42 2.64 -5.56 -6.63
C THR A 42 2.94 -4.08 -6.80
N ARG A 43 3.99 -3.76 -7.56
CA ARG A 43 4.36 -2.38 -7.86
C ARG A 43 3.43 -1.74 -8.88
N ASP A 44 3.50 -0.42 -8.98
CA ASP A 44 2.94 0.34 -10.09
C ASP A 44 4.01 0.45 -11.19
N CYS A 45 3.89 -0.30 -12.27
CA CYS A 45 4.85 -0.33 -13.37
C CYS A 45 4.17 -0.25 -14.74
N ASP A 46 4.91 0.21 -15.74
CA ASP A 46 4.46 0.25 -17.12
C ASP A 46 4.69 -1.11 -17.86
N CYS A 47 4.72 -2.20 -17.11
CA CYS A 47 5.01 -3.55 -17.63
C CYS A 47 3.84 -4.15 -18.47
N GLY A 48 3.08 -3.32 -19.17
CA GLY A 48 1.90 -3.77 -19.94
C GLY A 48 0.63 -3.96 -19.11
N THR A 49 0.69 -3.65 -17.81
CA THR A 49 -0.45 -3.74 -16.90
C THR A 49 -1.39 -2.53 -17.04
N SER A 50 -2.67 -2.69 -16.71
CA SER A 50 -3.59 -1.56 -16.65
C SER A 50 -3.64 -0.96 -15.23
N GLN A 51 -3.76 0.35 -15.11
CA GLN A 51 -3.87 1.02 -13.82
C GLN A 51 -5.03 0.48 -12.98
N SER A 52 -6.21 0.32 -13.59
CA SER A 52 -7.37 -0.26 -12.90
C SER A 52 -7.17 -1.72 -12.49
N GLY A 53 -6.39 -2.48 -13.24
CA GLY A 53 -6.00 -3.86 -12.89
C GLY A 53 -5.07 -3.88 -11.68
N ARG A 54 -4.04 -3.03 -11.68
CA ARG A 54 -3.08 -2.94 -10.57
C ARG A 54 -3.75 -2.62 -9.24
N VAL A 55 -4.66 -1.64 -9.22
CA VAL A 55 -5.41 -1.28 -8.00
C VAL A 55 -6.23 -2.44 -7.46
N LYS A 56 -6.89 -3.22 -8.33
CA LYS A 56 -7.66 -4.41 -7.93
C LYS A 56 -6.78 -5.47 -7.28
N ILE A 57 -5.60 -5.73 -7.86
CA ILE A 57 -4.68 -6.73 -7.32
C ILE A 57 -4.04 -6.24 -6.00
N LYS A 58 -3.61 -4.98 -5.92
CA LYS A 58 -3.10 -4.39 -4.68
C LYS A 58 -4.12 -4.46 -3.55
N GLU A 59 -5.38 -4.13 -3.84
CA GLU A 59 -6.47 -4.24 -2.88
C GLU A 59 -6.74 -5.69 -2.46
N ALA A 60 -6.71 -6.63 -3.40
CA ALA A 60 -6.83 -8.06 -3.08
C ALA A 60 -5.71 -8.52 -2.14
N GLN A 61 -4.47 -8.14 -2.41
CA GLN A 61 -3.31 -8.46 -1.56
C GLN A 61 -3.45 -7.86 -0.16
N ARG A 62 -3.93 -6.61 -0.05
CA ARG A 62 -4.20 -5.98 1.23
C ARG A 62 -5.30 -6.72 2.01
N GLN A 63 -6.42 -7.05 1.35
CA GLN A 63 -7.53 -7.78 1.97
C GLN A 63 -7.11 -9.18 2.44
N LEU A 64 -6.27 -9.88 1.68
CA LEU A 64 -5.70 -11.17 2.11
C LEU A 64 -4.95 -11.03 3.43
N ALA A 65 -4.10 -9.99 3.58
CA ALA A 65 -3.37 -9.76 4.82
C ALA A 65 -4.28 -9.31 5.99
N VAL A 66 -5.33 -8.54 5.71
CA VAL A 66 -6.30 -8.14 6.75
C VAL A 66 -7.14 -9.32 7.25
N ASN A 67 -7.54 -10.22 6.36
CA ASN A 67 -8.47 -11.30 6.65
C ASN A 67 -7.78 -12.57 7.17
N ASN A 68 -6.46 -12.71 7.00
CA ASN A 68 -5.71 -13.91 7.34
C ASN A 68 -4.53 -13.57 8.24
N THR A 69 -4.55 -14.04 9.47
CA THR A 69 -3.52 -13.76 10.49
C THR A 69 -2.15 -14.34 10.15
N ASN A 70 -2.09 -15.34 9.26
CA ASN A 70 -0.87 -15.96 8.79
C ASN A 70 -0.35 -15.36 7.46
N ILE A 71 -0.89 -14.23 7.02
CA ILE A 71 -0.42 -13.51 5.83
C ILE A 71 0.03 -12.10 6.25
N SER A 72 1.30 -11.80 6.05
CA SER A 72 1.86 -10.45 6.20
C SER A 72 2.07 -9.80 4.84
N ILE A 73 1.91 -8.48 4.75
CA ILE A 73 2.10 -7.72 3.52
C ILE A 73 3.14 -6.61 3.70
N MET A 74 3.96 -6.40 2.68
CA MET A 74 4.91 -5.30 2.59
C MET A 74 4.69 -4.50 1.31
N PRO A 75 4.65 -3.17 1.36
CA PRO A 75 4.57 -2.34 0.18
C PRO A 75 5.88 -2.40 -0.60
N THR A 76 5.78 -2.24 -1.91
CA THR A 76 6.93 -2.05 -2.80
C THR A 76 7.14 -0.58 -3.17
N THR A 77 6.28 0.30 -2.70
CA THR A 77 6.43 1.74 -2.83
C THR A 77 7.77 2.20 -2.29
N GLY A 78 8.40 3.17 -2.92
CA GLY A 78 9.71 3.70 -2.52
C GLY A 78 10.91 2.80 -2.84
N MET A 79 10.70 1.66 -3.52
CA MET A 79 11.80 0.84 -4.02
C MET A 79 12.31 1.37 -5.36
N THR A 80 13.64 1.44 -5.49
CA THR A 80 14.27 1.83 -6.76
C THR A 80 13.90 0.85 -7.86
N THR A 81 13.54 1.37 -9.04
CA THR A 81 13.26 0.55 -10.22
C THR A 81 14.51 0.35 -11.06
N HIS A 82 14.55 -0.74 -11.81
CA HIS A 82 15.53 -0.98 -12.84
C HIS A 82 15.25 -0.09 -14.07
N SER A 83 16.21 0.08 -14.95
CA SER A 83 16.10 0.95 -16.15
C SER A 83 14.99 0.54 -17.14
N ASP A 84 14.42 -0.65 -16.99
CA ASP A 84 13.28 -1.13 -17.77
C ASP A 84 11.92 -0.72 -17.18
N ASN A 85 11.90 0.00 -16.06
CA ASN A 85 10.70 0.42 -15.32
C ASN A 85 9.78 -0.75 -14.92
N CYS A 86 10.29 -1.98 -14.94
CA CYS A 86 9.52 -3.20 -14.68
C CYS A 86 10.11 -4.02 -13.52
N HIS A 87 11.39 -4.21 -13.50
CA HIS A 87 12.06 -5.01 -12.48
C HIS A 87 12.72 -4.15 -11.41
N TYR A 88 13.17 -4.79 -10.35
CA TYR A 88 13.97 -4.17 -9.30
C TYR A 88 15.45 -4.53 -9.52
N PRO A 89 16.39 -3.59 -9.34
CA PRO A 89 17.80 -3.93 -9.24
C PRO A 89 18.06 -4.73 -7.96
N PHE A 90 19.20 -5.41 -7.88
CA PHE A 90 19.58 -6.09 -6.64
C PHE A 90 19.80 -5.07 -5.52
N THR A 91 20.69 -4.12 -5.73
CA THR A 91 21.00 -3.04 -4.78
C THR A 91 19.84 -2.02 -4.77
N ASN A 92 19.37 -1.65 -3.58
CA ASN A 92 18.23 -0.74 -3.36
C ASN A 92 16.88 -1.24 -3.88
N GLY A 93 16.80 -2.44 -4.43
CA GLY A 93 15.59 -3.12 -4.82
C GLY A 93 15.38 -4.39 -3.98
N TYR A 94 15.77 -5.56 -4.50
CA TYR A 94 15.60 -6.83 -3.79
C TYR A 94 16.31 -6.90 -2.43
N GLU A 95 17.45 -6.23 -2.27
CA GLU A 95 18.13 -6.09 -0.98
C GLU A 95 17.24 -5.41 0.08
N LYS A 96 16.50 -4.36 -0.33
CA LYS A 96 15.55 -3.68 0.57
C LYS A 96 14.34 -4.56 0.91
N PHE A 97 13.86 -5.39 0.00
CA PHE A 97 12.82 -6.36 0.32
C PHE A 97 13.26 -7.29 1.44
N GLY A 98 14.47 -7.84 1.34
CA GLY A 98 15.05 -8.66 2.39
C GLY A 98 15.15 -7.93 3.73
N THR A 99 15.58 -6.67 3.72
CA THR A 99 15.69 -5.84 4.93
C THR A 99 14.32 -5.55 5.55
N ARG A 100 13.31 -5.22 4.73
CA ARG A 100 11.95 -4.92 5.22
C ARG A 100 11.27 -6.13 5.84
N ILE A 101 11.43 -7.32 5.23
CA ILE A 101 10.76 -8.52 5.71
C ILE A 101 11.49 -9.21 6.85
N PHE A 102 12.77 -8.91 7.06
CA PHE A 102 13.61 -9.61 8.02
C PHE A 102 13.06 -9.54 9.46
N LYS A 103 12.68 -8.34 9.93
CA LYS A 103 12.14 -8.15 11.27
C LYS A 103 10.78 -8.83 11.47
N PRO A 104 9.78 -8.66 10.56
CA PRO A 104 8.54 -9.43 10.62
C PRO A 104 8.73 -10.94 10.63
N VAL A 105 9.70 -11.47 9.88
CA VAL A 105 10.02 -12.90 9.94
C VAL A 105 10.56 -13.30 11.31
N LEU A 106 11.47 -12.51 11.87
CA LEU A 106 12.03 -12.80 13.20
C LEU A 106 10.96 -12.73 14.29
N ASP A 107 10.05 -11.77 14.22
CA ASP A 107 8.93 -11.65 15.16
C ASP A 107 7.97 -12.85 15.03
N ASN A 108 7.44 -13.09 13.84
CA ASN A 108 6.42 -14.09 13.58
C ASN A 108 6.90 -15.53 13.83
N ILE A 109 8.16 -15.85 13.49
CA ILE A 109 8.68 -17.22 13.54
C ILE A 109 9.51 -17.48 14.81
N TYR A 110 10.22 -16.48 15.29
CA TYR A 110 11.15 -16.63 16.41
C TYR A 110 10.72 -15.88 17.67
N SER A 111 9.57 -15.18 17.62
CA SER A 111 9.01 -14.39 18.73
C SER A 111 10.00 -13.38 19.30
N LEU A 112 10.77 -12.74 18.43
CA LEU A 112 11.67 -11.64 18.80
C LEU A 112 10.87 -10.34 18.82
N ASP A 113 10.74 -9.78 20.00
CA ASP A 113 10.01 -8.53 20.23
C ASP A 113 10.82 -7.31 19.77
N TYR A 114 10.17 -6.36 19.11
CA TYR A 114 10.76 -5.11 18.62
C TYR A 114 10.05 -3.91 19.24
N SER A 115 10.82 -2.89 19.61
CA SER A 115 10.29 -1.64 20.15
C SER A 115 9.77 -0.67 19.08
N GLU A 116 9.94 -1.00 17.80
CA GLU A 116 9.52 -0.22 16.64
C GLU A 116 8.43 -0.95 15.84
N GLU A 117 7.66 -0.22 15.09
CA GLU A 117 6.63 -0.78 14.21
C GLU A 117 7.26 -1.47 13.00
N ILE A 118 7.33 -2.79 13.02
CA ILE A 118 7.92 -3.61 11.96
C ILE A 118 6.96 -3.99 10.84
N ASN A 119 5.66 -3.78 11.04
CA ASN A 119 4.63 -4.07 10.07
C ASN A 119 4.28 -2.83 9.25
N ALA A 120 3.90 -3.03 7.99
CA ALA A 120 3.49 -1.93 7.12
C ALA A 120 2.16 -1.32 7.58
N PRO A 121 2.04 0.02 7.60
CA PRO A 121 0.78 0.68 7.88
C PRO A 121 -0.29 0.28 6.87
N MET A 122 -1.50 -0.01 7.33
CA MET A 122 -2.66 -0.31 6.50
C MET A 122 -3.82 0.59 6.87
N VAL A 123 -4.57 1.04 5.86
CA VAL A 123 -5.80 1.79 6.09
C VAL A 123 -6.83 0.95 6.86
N THR A 124 -7.42 1.56 7.87
CA THR A 124 -8.48 0.95 8.70
C THR A 124 -9.81 1.67 8.54
N ASP A 125 -9.80 2.97 8.26
CA ASP A 125 -10.99 3.77 8.11
C ASP A 125 -10.73 4.99 7.23
N ILE A 126 -11.76 5.47 6.53
CA ILE A 126 -11.73 6.70 5.72
C ILE A 126 -13.02 7.47 5.96
N GLN A 127 -12.88 8.73 6.33
CA GLN A 127 -14.00 9.61 6.64
C GLN A 127 -13.88 10.94 5.92
N ILE A 128 -15.02 11.51 5.50
CA ILE A 128 -15.10 12.88 5.03
C ILE A 128 -15.49 13.77 6.23
N SER A 129 -14.69 14.80 6.50
CA SER A 129 -14.94 15.79 7.53
C SER A 129 -15.16 17.15 6.90
N SER A 130 -16.24 17.82 7.33
CA SER A 130 -16.59 19.19 6.90
C SER A 130 -16.29 20.26 7.95
N THR A 131 -15.59 19.92 9.04
CA THR A 131 -15.43 20.81 10.23
C THR A 131 -14.44 21.91 9.95
N ASN A 132 -13.71 22.14 9.05
CA ASN A 132 -12.81 23.26 8.68
C ASN A 132 -12.44 23.22 7.19
N GLY A 133 -13.43 23.06 6.33
CA GLY A 133 -13.24 22.76 4.93
C GLY A 133 -13.55 21.28 4.68
N LEU A 134 -13.41 20.87 3.44
CA LEU A 134 -13.63 19.47 3.07
C LEU A 134 -12.32 18.72 3.19
N ASN A 135 -12.27 17.84 4.17
CA ASN A 135 -11.10 17.02 4.45
C ASN A 135 -11.46 15.54 4.33
N LEU A 136 -10.57 14.77 3.79
CA LEU A 136 -10.62 13.32 3.76
C LEU A 136 -9.62 12.79 4.78
N ILE A 137 -10.11 12.13 5.83
CA ILE A 137 -9.29 11.61 6.92
C ILE A 137 -9.11 10.11 6.69
N ILE A 138 -7.87 9.71 6.48
CA ILE A 138 -7.45 8.32 6.30
C ILE A 138 -6.78 7.88 7.60
N THR A 139 -7.40 6.95 8.30
CA THR A 139 -6.85 6.37 9.53
C THR A 139 -6.18 5.04 9.21
N THR A 140 -5.04 4.78 9.84
CA THR A 140 -4.25 3.56 9.67
C THR A 140 -4.13 2.80 10.99
N ASN A 141 -3.63 1.57 10.92
CA ASN A 141 -3.27 0.76 12.08
C ASN A 141 -1.87 1.06 12.65
N ALA A 142 -1.14 2.03 12.09
CA ALA A 142 0.15 2.46 12.63
C ALA A 142 -0.03 3.15 14.00
N GLU A 143 0.97 3.06 14.87
CA GLU A 143 1.03 3.87 16.09
C GLU A 143 1.25 5.35 15.74
N SER A 144 2.15 5.59 14.77
CA SER A 144 2.38 6.92 14.23
C SER A 144 2.90 6.87 12.81
N LEU A 145 2.49 7.88 12.03
CA LEU A 145 3.01 8.15 10.71
C LEU A 145 3.96 9.34 10.73
N MET A 146 4.95 9.32 9.86
CA MET A 146 5.98 10.35 9.72
C MET A 146 6.12 10.80 8.28
N ILE A 147 6.50 12.06 8.10
CA ILE A 147 6.88 12.62 6.81
C ILE A 147 8.40 12.65 6.74
N ASN A 148 8.98 12.00 5.73
CA ASN A 148 10.44 11.87 5.59
C ASN A 148 11.10 13.00 4.81
N THR A 149 10.36 14.02 4.36
CA THR A 149 10.94 15.13 3.59
C THR A 149 10.72 16.48 4.25
N GLN A 150 11.65 17.42 3.98
CA GLN A 150 11.51 18.83 4.30
C GLN A 150 10.82 19.62 3.15
N ASP A 151 10.76 19.05 1.95
CA ASP A 151 10.10 19.67 0.78
C ASP A 151 8.63 19.24 0.71
N THR A 152 7.80 19.96 1.43
CA THR A 152 6.35 19.71 1.47
C THR A 152 5.64 19.99 0.15
N ALA A 153 6.19 20.83 -0.74
CA ALA A 153 5.59 21.12 -2.04
C ALA A 153 5.74 19.91 -2.98
N THR A 154 6.95 19.37 -3.09
CA THR A 154 7.21 18.14 -3.85
C THR A 154 6.42 16.97 -3.28
N LEU A 155 6.32 16.85 -1.95
CA LEU A 155 5.53 15.79 -1.34
C LEU A 155 4.03 15.95 -1.63
N LEU A 156 3.49 17.16 -1.65
CA LEU A 156 2.09 17.39 -2.01
C LEU A 156 1.79 16.98 -3.46
N GLU A 157 2.70 17.28 -4.40
CA GLU A 157 2.57 16.84 -5.78
C GLU A 157 2.49 15.31 -5.86
N LYS A 158 3.41 14.59 -5.21
CA LYS A 158 3.41 13.13 -5.13
C LYS A 158 2.14 12.57 -4.47
N ILE A 159 1.72 13.12 -3.35
CA ILE A 159 0.50 12.70 -2.66
C ILE A 159 -0.73 12.87 -3.56
N SER A 160 -0.83 14.00 -4.27
CA SER A 160 -1.95 14.26 -5.18
C SER A 160 -1.97 13.34 -6.41
N GLU A 161 -0.83 12.78 -6.78
CA GLU A 161 -0.73 11.76 -7.83
C GLU A 161 -1.02 10.34 -7.31
N ASP A 162 -0.62 10.04 -6.08
CA ASP A 162 -0.78 8.72 -5.47
C ASP A 162 -2.17 8.47 -4.92
N PHE A 163 -2.76 9.46 -4.25
CA PHE A 163 -4.14 9.38 -3.80
C PHE A 163 -5.10 9.82 -4.90
N VAL A 164 -5.77 8.85 -5.50
CA VAL A 164 -6.64 9.08 -6.65
C VAL A 164 -8.10 9.03 -6.23
N LEU A 165 -8.80 10.13 -6.48
CA LEU A 165 -10.25 10.23 -6.34
C LEU A 165 -10.93 9.86 -7.66
N THR A 166 -11.87 8.91 -7.60
CA THR A 166 -12.73 8.53 -8.73
C THR A 166 -14.19 8.71 -8.37
N ASN A 167 -15.08 8.84 -9.36
CA ASN A 167 -16.49 9.19 -9.15
C ASN A 167 -16.69 10.49 -8.36
N ALA A 168 -15.67 11.35 -8.30
CA ALA A 168 -15.70 12.61 -7.56
C ALA A 168 -16.08 13.79 -8.46
N ASN A 169 -16.57 14.86 -7.86
CA ASN A 169 -17.04 16.09 -8.53
C ASN A 169 -15.88 17.02 -8.90
N ASN A 170 -14.97 16.64 -9.81
CA ASN A 170 -13.82 17.47 -10.24
C ASN A 170 -13.08 18.15 -9.07
N VAL A 171 -12.77 17.38 -8.04
CA VAL A 171 -12.13 17.85 -6.82
C VAL A 171 -10.66 17.48 -6.85
N SER A 172 -9.82 18.40 -6.38
CA SER A 172 -8.38 18.22 -6.27
C SER A 172 -7.92 18.18 -4.81
N ILE A 173 -6.85 17.44 -4.55
CA ILE A 173 -6.13 17.50 -3.28
C ILE A 173 -5.24 18.74 -3.32
N ILE A 174 -5.47 19.68 -2.41
CA ILE A 174 -4.76 20.97 -2.34
C ILE A 174 -3.82 21.09 -1.14
N GLY A 175 -3.84 20.12 -0.26
CA GLY A 175 -2.98 20.07 0.93
C GLY A 175 -3.10 18.72 1.63
N PHE A 176 -2.19 18.50 2.57
CA PHE A 176 -2.25 17.34 3.45
C PHE A 176 -1.62 17.65 4.81
N GLU A 177 -2.00 16.86 5.80
CA GLU A 177 -1.41 16.85 7.13
C GLU A 177 -1.31 15.41 7.63
N VAL A 178 -0.25 15.09 8.37
CA VAL A 178 -0.08 13.80 9.04
C VAL A 178 -0.10 14.04 10.54
N GLN A 179 -1.02 13.39 11.23
CA GLN A 179 -1.19 13.51 12.67
C GLN A 179 -1.44 12.12 13.31
N GLY A 180 -0.50 11.68 14.14
CA GLY A 180 -0.56 10.36 14.75
C GLY A 180 -0.65 9.27 13.69
N SER A 181 -1.68 8.42 13.74
CA SER A 181 -1.96 7.36 12.78
C SER A 181 -2.76 7.79 11.55
N SER A 182 -3.01 9.09 11.36
CA SER A 182 -3.93 9.56 10.34
C SER A 182 -3.27 10.50 9.33
N ILE A 183 -3.76 10.43 8.10
CA ILE A 183 -3.47 11.36 7.00
C ILE A 183 -4.74 12.14 6.72
N MET A 184 -4.67 13.46 6.78
CA MET A 184 -5.75 14.36 6.38
C MET A 184 -5.41 14.95 5.02
N LEU A 185 -6.23 14.70 4.01
CA LEU A 185 -6.15 15.31 2.68
C LEU A 185 -7.16 16.45 2.60
N MET A 186 -6.68 17.66 2.29
CA MET A 186 -7.50 18.85 2.12
C MET A 186 -7.97 18.92 0.67
N LEU A 187 -9.26 19.09 0.46
CA LEU A 187 -9.90 19.13 -0.85
C LEU A 187 -10.37 20.55 -1.20
N ASP A 188 -10.33 20.90 -2.49
CA ASP A 188 -10.84 22.20 -2.97
C ASP A 188 -12.36 22.23 -3.19
N GLY A 189 -13.06 21.12 -2.98
CA GLY A 189 -14.50 21.00 -3.14
C GLY A 189 -15.08 19.72 -2.52
N ASP A 190 -16.40 19.58 -2.59
CA ASP A 190 -17.11 18.39 -2.12
C ASP A 190 -16.92 17.24 -3.13
N PRO A 191 -16.29 16.13 -2.74
CA PRO A 191 -16.09 15.01 -3.64
C PRO A 191 -17.40 14.28 -4.01
N GLY A 192 -18.47 14.50 -3.24
CA GLY A 192 -19.76 13.82 -3.43
C GLY A 192 -19.81 12.47 -2.69
N ALA A 193 -21.05 11.99 -2.49
CA ALA A 193 -21.31 10.78 -1.70
C ALA A 193 -20.81 9.48 -2.36
N ASP A 194 -20.62 9.47 -3.67
CA ASP A 194 -20.16 8.30 -4.44
C ASP A 194 -18.66 8.34 -4.73
N ALA A 195 -17.94 9.32 -4.17
CA ALA A 195 -16.50 9.45 -4.35
C ALA A 195 -15.77 8.24 -3.76
N ILE A 196 -14.80 7.74 -4.51
CA ILE A 196 -13.96 6.61 -4.14
C ILE A 196 -12.52 7.11 -4.10
N ILE A 197 -11.80 6.79 -3.03
CA ILE A 197 -10.37 7.04 -2.95
C ILE A 197 -9.57 5.74 -3.05
N SER A 198 -8.42 5.83 -3.69
CA SER A 198 -7.43 4.75 -3.79
C SER A 198 -6.03 5.30 -3.61
N LEU A 199 -5.14 4.52 -3.05
CA LEU A 199 -3.70 4.80 -2.98
C LEU A 199 -2.96 3.91 -3.98
N TYR A 200 -2.28 4.53 -4.95
CA TYR A 200 -1.62 3.80 -6.03
C TYR A 200 -0.15 3.46 -5.75
N GLY A 201 0.56 4.29 -4.98
CA GLY A 201 1.97 4.08 -4.64
C GLY A 201 2.88 4.03 -5.86
N ARG A 202 2.86 5.10 -6.66
CA ARG A 202 3.59 5.19 -7.94
C ARG A 202 5.07 5.54 -7.79
N HIS A 203 5.47 6.04 -6.62
CA HIS A 203 6.79 6.63 -6.44
C HIS A 203 7.86 5.61 -6.09
N ASP A 204 9.01 5.79 -6.75
CA ASP A 204 10.19 4.95 -6.64
C ASP A 204 11.22 5.48 -5.61
N ASN A 205 10.96 6.61 -4.97
CA ASN A 205 11.93 7.25 -4.08
C ASN A 205 11.45 7.25 -2.63
N LEU A 206 12.28 6.66 -1.75
CA LEU A 206 12.03 6.59 -0.30
C LEU A 206 12.11 7.93 0.42
N GLU A 207 12.80 8.92 -0.16
CA GLU A 207 13.15 10.15 0.55
C GLU A 207 11.95 11.06 0.77
N ASP A 208 10.85 10.86 0.03
CA ASP A 208 9.69 11.75 0.05
C ASP A 208 8.38 10.97 0.20
N ASN A 209 8.20 10.24 1.28
CA ASN A 209 7.01 9.45 1.52
C ASN A 209 6.47 9.61 2.94
N ILE A 210 5.22 9.18 3.14
CA ILE A 210 4.62 8.97 4.44
C ILE A 210 4.91 7.53 4.87
N THR A 211 5.58 7.38 6.02
CA THR A 211 6.02 6.08 6.55
C THR A 211 5.63 5.94 8.02
N ASN A 212 5.70 4.73 8.55
CA ASN A 212 5.71 4.53 9.99
C ASN A 212 7.10 4.84 10.60
N SER A 213 7.26 4.63 11.90
CA SER A 213 8.51 4.90 12.64
C SER A 213 9.70 4.05 12.16
N ALA A 214 9.47 2.90 11.53
CA ALA A 214 10.51 2.07 10.93
C ALA A 214 10.83 2.42 9.47
N GLY A 215 10.23 3.47 8.92
CA GLY A 215 10.45 3.90 7.54
C GLY A 215 9.74 3.00 6.50
N ILE A 216 8.67 2.31 6.90
CA ILE A 216 7.86 1.47 6.00
C ILE A 216 6.66 2.29 5.53
N GLU A 217 6.46 2.37 4.22
CA GLU A 217 5.37 3.13 3.60
C GLU A 217 4.01 2.45 3.80
N LEU A 218 2.97 3.24 3.61
CA LEU A 218 1.58 2.78 3.63
C LEU A 218 1.34 1.73 2.53
N VAL A 219 0.67 0.64 2.89
CA VAL A 219 0.18 -0.36 1.94
C VAL A 219 -0.86 0.29 1.02
N CYS A 220 -0.69 0.11 -0.29
CA CYS A 220 -1.64 0.61 -1.27
C CYS A 220 -3.02 -0.05 -1.09
N PHE A 221 -4.06 0.71 -1.36
CA PHE A 221 -5.44 0.26 -1.26
C PHE A 221 -6.29 0.78 -2.43
N GLY A 222 -7.43 0.17 -2.65
CA GLY A 222 -8.36 0.58 -3.69
C GLY A 222 -9.80 0.57 -3.25
N ASN A 223 -10.59 1.48 -3.84
CA ASN A 223 -12.05 1.49 -3.74
C ASN A 223 -12.62 1.66 -2.31
N TYR A 224 -12.07 2.59 -1.56
CA TYR A 224 -12.66 3.05 -0.30
C TYR A 224 -13.64 4.19 -0.53
#